data_ad6f92e846479b19a0b7512087d686a9
#
_entry.id   ad6f92e846479b19a0b7512087d686a9
#
_cell.length_a   1.000
_cell.length_b   1.000
_cell.length_c   1.000
_cell.angle_alpha   90.00
_cell.angle_beta   90.00
_cell.angle_gamma   90.00
#
_symmetry.space_group_name_H-M   'P 1'
#
loop_
_entity.id
_entity.type
_entity.pdbx_description
1 polymer ?
#
loop_
_entity_poly.entity_id
_entity_poly.type
_entity_poly.pdbx_seq_one_letter_code
_entity_poly.pdbx_strand_id
1 'polypeptide(L)'
;MSSKKQSFFVIFVSLFFLFSLLEINKANRSVFVTPSPPSSIVSGGYWELLQSSIGISAMHVQLLPNNKVIIFDRTDFGPSNLSLPYGTYCPGNDCTAHSVLYDVDSNTFRPLRLVTDTFCSSGSLDHDGILIQTGGFSQGDHLIRTFTPCDSFDDCDWNELNQSRLVDRRWYATNHVLPDGRIIILGGRRVFTYEFYPKDDFLNNNKSIYLQFLVETRDPDENNLYPFLHLLPDGNLFIFANKNSILFDYKRSIVLKQFPLIPGDDKRNYPSTGSSILLPLRLSSTGPLVVEVLVCGGAPSGAFLKADTMKIYVEASRTCGRLRVNDQDPQWLMEFMPIPRVMPDMVLLPTGDVIIINGAANGTAGWEDAVNPVLNPVLYSVNEEPDRRFTVLSPSKIPRLYHSVAMLLPEGRILVGGSNPHTSYVFTGLYPTELSLEAYNPYYLDPKFNSIRPSIVSVESGSSVLYGQRFGIAFSLSLYKQGAAFAALMSPPFTTHSFGMNQRMVVLKTASVVQLTMFEYKLLVYGPTNGNVAPPGYYMLFVVHSGIPSHGVWLKVT
;
A
#
# COMPACT_ATOMS: atom_id res chain seq x y z
N MET A 1 -60.28 -14.39 46.23
CA MET A 1 -58.88 -14.75 46.11
C MET A 1 -58.50 -14.84 44.60
N SER A 2 -58.51 -13.74 43.84
CA SER A 2 -58.13 -13.78 42.43
C SER A 2 -57.74 -12.39 41.94
N SER A 3 -56.83 -11.69 42.61
CA SER A 3 -56.35 -10.37 42.13
C SER A 3 -54.83 -10.10 42.32
N LYS A 4 -54.09 -11.03 42.95
CA LYS A 4 -52.65 -10.82 43.24
C LYS A 4 -51.69 -11.61 42.36
N LYS A 5 -52.20 -12.47 41.46
CA LYS A 5 -51.32 -13.25 40.57
C LYS A 5 -51.04 -12.61 39.21
N GLN A 6 -51.81 -11.62 38.78
CA GLN A 6 -51.62 -10.94 37.50
C GLN A 6 -50.55 -9.82 37.54
N SER A 7 -50.36 -9.18 38.71
CA SER A 7 -49.36 -8.09 38.82
C SER A 7 -47.92 -8.56 38.84
N PHE A 8 -47.65 -9.80 39.25
CA PHE A 8 -46.28 -10.34 39.28
C PHE A 8 -45.77 -10.75 37.87
N PHE A 9 -46.69 -11.16 36.98
CA PHE A 9 -46.29 -11.59 35.63
C PHE A 9 -45.95 -10.40 34.71
N VAL A 10 -46.63 -9.26 34.89
CA VAL A 10 -46.36 -8.03 34.10
C VAL A 10 -45.05 -7.39 34.49
N ILE A 11 -44.65 -7.45 35.78
CA ILE A 11 -43.36 -6.89 36.22
C ILE A 11 -42.16 -7.74 35.73
N PHE A 12 -42.32 -9.06 35.64
CA PHE A 12 -41.24 -9.94 35.13
C PHE A 12 -41.02 -9.81 33.62
N VAL A 13 -42.08 -9.63 32.83
CA VAL A 13 -41.98 -9.41 31.37
C VAL A 13 -41.40 -8.02 31.08
N SER A 14 -41.73 -6.99 31.86
CA SER A 14 -41.16 -5.66 31.69
C SER A 14 -39.66 -5.59 32.07
N LEU A 15 -39.19 -6.35 33.06
CA LEU A 15 -37.79 -6.45 33.41
C LEU A 15 -36.98 -7.24 32.36
N PHE A 16 -37.54 -8.27 31.74
CA PHE A 16 -36.87 -9.03 30.68
C PHE A 16 -36.73 -8.19 29.40
N PHE A 17 -37.73 -7.37 29.07
CA PHE A 17 -37.64 -6.42 27.94
C PHE A 17 -36.68 -5.26 28.22
N LEU A 18 -36.55 -4.78 29.45
CA LEU A 18 -35.52 -3.78 29.80
C LEU A 18 -34.10 -4.36 29.78
N PHE A 19 -33.88 -5.61 30.17
CA PHE A 19 -32.58 -6.25 30.09
C PHE A 19 -32.18 -6.57 28.63
N SER A 20 -33.13 -7.00 27.78
CA SER A 20 -32.86 -7.22 26.35
C SER A 20 -32.61 -5.92 25.59
N LEU A 21 -33.23 -4.80 25.97
CA LEU A 21 -32.96 -3.47 25.42
C LEU A 21 -31.60 -2.90 25.90
N LEU A 22 -31.14 -3.27 27.09
CA LEU A 22 -29.83 -2.90 27.60
C LEU A 22 -28.67 -3.72 26.97
N GLU A 23 -28.90 -4.98 26.61
CA GLU A 23 -27.90 -5.80 25.87
C GLU A 23 -27.85 -5.45 24.38
N ILE A 24 -28.98 -5.09 23.75
CA ILE A 24 -29.02 -4.63 22.36
C ILE A 24 -28.30 -3.27 22.20
N ASN A 25 -28.27 -2.43 23.24
CA ASN A 25 -27.53 -1.16 23.20
C ASN A 25 -26.01 -1.28 23.48
N LYS A 26 -25.49 -2.45 23.87
CA LYS A 26 -24.05 -2.68 24.01
C LYS A 26 -23.38 -3.12 22.71
N ALA A 27 -24.14 -3.50 21.68
CA ALA A 27 -23.60 -4.14 20.46
C ALA A 27 -23.20 -3.18 19.34
N ASN A 28 -23.34 -1.84 19.46
CA ASN A 28 -22.97 -0.93 18.37
C ASN A 28 -22.53 0.46 18.85
N ARG A 29 -21.57 0.52 19.77
CA ARG A 29 -20.82 1.79 19.94
C ARG A 29 -19.59 1.78 19.07
N SER A 30 -19.75 2.04 17.78
CA SER A 30 -18.66 2.62 16.98
C SER A 30 -18.33 3.98 17.59
N VAL A 31 -17.12 4.14 18.08
CA VAL A 31 -16.66 5.42 18.60
C VAL A 31 -16.40 6.33 17.40
N PHE A 32 -17.36 7.20 17.08
CA PHE A 32 -17.14 8.27 16.10
C PHE A 32 -16.47 9.44 16.82
N VAL A 33 -15.27 9.77 16.38
CA VAL A 33 -14.62 11.03 16.77
C VAL A 33 -15.26 12.14 15.93
N THR A 34 -15.85 13.14 16.57
CA THR A 34 -16.44 14.29 15.87
C THR A 34 -15.35 15.00 15.06
N PRO A 35 -15.65 15.44 13.83
CA PRO A 35 -14.65 16.15 13.01
C PRO A 35 -14.22 17.43 13.74
N SER A 36 -12.92 17.57 13.95
CA SER A 36 -12.31 18.85 14.31
C SER A 36 -12.51 19.83 13.15
N PRO A 37 -12.61 21.13 13.42
CA PRO A 37 -12.56 22.13 12.35
C PRO A 37 -11.29 21.90 11.51
N PRO A 38 -11.31 22.13 10.18
CA PRO A 38 -10.20 21.85 9.30
C PRO A 38 -8.92 22.46 9.90
N SER A 39 -7.92 21.61 10.15
CA SER A 39 -6.60 22.04 10.59
C SER A 39 -6.08 23.08 9.60
N SER A 40 -5.48 24.14 10.09
CA SER A 40 -4.84 25.16 9.27
C SER A 40 -3.94 24.50 8.23
N ILE A 41 -3.99 24.96 6.98
CA ILE A 41 -3.06 24.49 5.93
C ILE A 41 -1.65 24.81 6.43
N VAL A 42 -0.93 23.79 6.86
CA VAL A 42 0.47 23.90 7.21
C VAL A 42 1.23 23.76 5.89
N SER A 43 2.01 24.80 5.53
CA SER A 43 2.92 24.74 4.39
C SER A 43 4.04 23.74 4.72
N GLY A 44 3.80 22.44 4.52
CA GLY A 44 4.73 21.36 4.78
C GLY A 44 5.05 20.61 3.51
N GLY A 45 6.33 20.55 3.14
CA GLY A 45 6.79 19.89 1.93
C GLY A 45 6.62 20.74 0.66
N TYR A 46 7.19 20.22 -0.44
CA TYR A 46 7.13 20.86 -1.76
C TYR A 46 7.18 19.81 -2.88
N TRP A 47 6.76 20.22 -4.07
CA TRP A 47 6.74 19.38 -5.26
C TRP A 47 7.88 19.74 -6.21
N GLU A 48 8.41 18.72 -6.87
CA GLU A 48 9.47 18.81 -7.86
C GLU A 48 9.06 17.99 -9.09
N LEU A 49 9.09 18.60 -10.28
CA LEU A 49 8.91 17.88 -11.54
C LEU A 49 10.22 17.17 -11.90
N LEU A 50 10.20 15.84 -11.92
CA LEU A 50 11.38 15.02 -12.26
C LEU A 50 11.49 14.84 -13.78
N GLN A 51 10.41 14.38 -14.42
CA GLN A 51 10.31 14.17 -15.85
C GLN A 51 9.01 14.77 -16.37
N SER A 52 9.08 15.57 -17.42
CA SER A 52 7.89 16.12 -18.05
C SER A 52 7.07 15.07 -18.82
N SER A 53 7.72 14.00 -19.25
CA SER A 53 7.10 12.82 -19.86
C SER A 53 8.09 11.65 -19.83
N ILE A 54 7.61 10.47 -19.47
CA ILE A 54 8.31 9.19 -19.63
C ILE A 54 7.72 8.37 -20.80
N GLY A 55 6.79 8.96 -21.55
CA GLY A 55 6.16 8.36 -22.71
C GLY A 55 5.06 7.33 -22.45
N ILE A 56 4.89 6.92 -21.19
CA ILE A 56 3.82 6.02 -20.72
C ILE A 56 3.15 6.60 -19.49
N SER A 57 1.90 6.19 -19.21
CA SER A 57 1.24 6.49 -17.93
C SER A 57 1.68 5.48 -16.87
N ALA A 58 2.00 5.94 -15.67
CA ALA A 58 2.45 5.08 -14.58
C ALA A 58 1.26 4.42 -13.86
N MET A 59 0.75 3.30 -14.39
CA MET A 59 -0.31 2.51 -13.76
C MET A 59 0.22 1.60 -12.66
N HIS A 60 1.42 1.04 -12.83
CA HIS A 60 2.09 0.14 -11.89
C HIS A 60 3.53 0.61 -11.67
N VAL A 61 3.99 0.54 -10.42
CA VAL A 61 5.37 0.88 -10.07
C VAL A 61 5.94 -0.09 -9.04
N GLN A 62 7.24 -0.38 -9.16
CA GLN A 62 8.03 -1.12 -8.19
C GLN A 62 9.44 -0.56 -8.10
N LEU A 63 9.88 -0.17 -6.90
CA LEU A 63 11.27 0.16 -6.61
C LEU A 63 12.09 -1.12 -6.43
N LEU A 64 13.20 -1.22 -7.14
CA LEU A 64 14.15 -2.34 -7.09
C LEU A 64 15.31 -2.04 -6.12
N PRO A 65 16.03 -3.08 -5.61
CA PRO A 65 17.11 -2.88 -4.63
C PRO A 65 18.39 -2.22 -5.17
N ASN A 66 18.37 -1.70 -6.37
CA ASN A 66 19.45 -0.95 -7.02
C ASN A 66 19.06 0.49 -7.39
N ASN A 67 18.10 1.09 -6.66
CA ASN A 67 17.56 2.44 -6.88
C ASN A 67 16.91 2.66 -8.25
N LYS A 68 16.49 1.59 -8.93
CA LYS A 68 15.74 1.71 -10.18
C LYS A 68 14.27 1.41 -9.95
N VAL A 69 13.40 2.08 -10.68
CA VAL A 69 11.95 1.90 -10.60
C VAL A 69 11.44 1.33 -11.92
N ILE A 70 10.80 0.15 -11.86
CA ILE A 70 10.01 -0.35 -12.97
C ILE A 70 8.67 0.36 -12.95
N ILE A 71 8.32 0.97 -14.08
CA ILE A 71 7.04 1.64 -14.32
C ILE A 71 6.42 0.99 -15.54
N PHE A 72 5.14 0.63 -15.50
CA PHE A 72 4.49 0.03 -16.64
C PHE A 72 2.97 0.29 -16.67
N ASP A 73 2.44 0.29 -17.87
CA ASP A 73 1.05 0.48 -18.23
C ASP A 73 0.47 -0.82 -18.82
N ARG A 74 -0.62 -0.76 -19.50
CA ARG A 74 -1.31 -1.80 -20.26
C ARG A 74 -0.88 -1.74 -21.74
N THR A 75 -1.09 -2.83 -22.49
CA THR A 75 -0.70 -2.91 -23.89
C THR A 75 -1.87 -2.91 -24.88
N ASP A 76 -3.12 -2.93 -24.39
CA ASP A 76 -4.32 -3.15 -25.20
C ASP A 76 -5.01 -1.87 -25.72
N PHE A 77 -4.41 -0.70 -25.52
CA PHE A 77 -5.01 0.58 -25.91
C PHE A 77 -4.39 1.23 -27.17
N GLY A 78 -3.44 0.55 -27.82
CA GLY A 78 -2.70 1.07 -28.98
C GLY A 78 -1.35 1.68 -28.60
N PRO A 79 -0.68 2.38 -29.52
CA PRO A 79 0.67 2.89 -29.31
C PRO A 79 0.78 3.87 -28.14
N SER A 80 1.85 3.73 -27.36
CA SER A 80 2.26 4.72 -26.37
C SER A 80 3.03 5.89 -27.00
N ASN A 81 3.45 6.84 -26.19
CA ASN A 81 4.27 7.98 -26.64
C ASN A 81 5.79 7.75 -26.51
N LEU A 82 6.23 6.48 -26.54
CA LEU A 82 7.64 6.09 -26.41
C LEU A 82 7.96 4.93 -27.35
N SER A 83 8.82 5.14 -28.33
CA SER A 83 9.24 4.07 -29.25
C SER A 83 10.20 3.08 -28.58
N LEU A 84 10.08 1.81 -28.93
CA LEU A 84 11.08 0.81 -28.62
C LEU A 84 12.36 1.05 -29.46
N PRO A 85 13.55 0.61 -29.01
CA PRO A 85 14.77 0.71 -29.78
C PRO A 85 14.66 0.02 -31.15
N TYR A 86 15.33 0.59 -32.15
CA TYR A 86 15.33 0.03 -33.50
C TYR A 86 15.83 -1.43 -33.50
N GLY A 87 15.14 -2.29 -34.21
CA GLY A 87 15.46 -3.73 -34.28
C GLY A 87 14.86 -4.58 -33.15
N THR A 88 14.16 -3.96 -32.20
CA THR A 88 13.40 -4.70 -31.19
C THR A 88 12.17 -5.37 -31.83
N TYR A 89 11.86 -6.59 -31.42
CA TYR A 89 10.61 -7.24 -31.82
C TYR A 89 9.38 -6.46 -31.33
N CYS A 90 8.46 -6.17 -32.24
CA CYS A 90 7.25 -5.40 -31.97
C CYS A 90 6.05 -6.34 -31.74
N PRO A 91 5.55 -6.53 -30.51
CA PRO A 91 4.39 -7.36 -30.25
C PRO A 91 3.13 -6.81 -30.98
N GLY A 92 2.40 -7.65 -31.69
CA GLY A 92 1.16 -7.23 -32.35
C GLY A 92 1.29 -6.08 -33.35
N ASN A 93 2.50 -5.85 -33.90
CA ASN A 93 2.87 -4.69 -34.75
C ASN A 93 2.95 -3.36 -34.02
N ASP A 94 2.88 -3.32 -32.72
CA ASP A 94 3.12 -2.13 -31.90
C ASP A 94 4.60 -2.05 -31.52
N CYS A 95 5.30 -1.03 -32.06
CA CYS A 95 6.72 -0.75 -31.80
C CYS A 95 6.92 0.30 -30.71
N THR A 96 5.94 0.49 -29.84
CA THR A 96 6.05 1.41 -28.71
C THR A 96 6.23 0.65 -27.39
N ALA A 97 6.85 1.32 -26.42
CA ALA A 97 7.07 0.76 -25.09
C ALA A 97 5.84 0.99 -24.20
N HIS A 98 5.48 -0.04 -23.42
CA HIS A 98 4.45 0.05 -22.38
C HIS A 98 5.07 -0.13 -20.98
N SER A 99 6.40 -0.15 -20.89
CA SER A 99 7.14 -0.19 -19.64
C SER A 99 8.44 0.61 -19.78
N VAL A 100 8.89 1.18 -18.68
CA VAL A 100 10.17 1.89 -18.57
C VAL A 100 10.92 1.46 -17.31
N LEU A 101 12.25 1.48 -17.40
CA LEU A 101 13.14 1.44 -16.25
C LEU A 101 13.59 2.88 -15.97
N TYR A 102 13.18 3.42 -14.83
CA TYR A 102 13.57 4.75 -14.37
C TYR A 102 14.68 4.64 -13.34
N ASP A 103 15.78 5.34 -13.54
CA ASP A 103 16.91 5.42 -12.61
C ASP A 103 16.75 6.66 -11.72
N VAL A 104 16.60 6.42 -10.40
CA VAL A 104 16.33 7.48 -9.42
C VAL A 104 17.51 8.42 -9.24
N ASP A 105 18.74 7.87 -9.28
CA ASP A 105 19.97 8.62 -8.99
C ASP A 105 20.35 9.56 -10.13
N SER A 106 20.19 9.12 -11.38
CA SER A 106 20.50 9.91 -12.58
C SER A 106 19.31 10.70 -13.11
N ASN A 107 18.09 10.42 -12.64
CA ASN A 107 16.83 10.96 -13.17
C ASN A 107 16.68 10.71 -14.68
N THR A 108 17.03 9.51 -15.14
CA THR A 108 16.90 9.09 -16.54
C THR A 108 16.02 7.85 -16.65
N PHE A 109 15.51 7.56 -17.85
CA PHE A 109 14.71 6.35 -18.09
C PHE A 109 15.00 5.75 -19.45
N ARG A 110 14.70 4.46 -19.60
CA ARG A 110 14.74 3.76 -20.88
C ARG A 110 13.51 2.91 -21.11
N PRO A 111 13.10 2.69 -22.37
CA PRO A 111 12.00 1.79 -22.70
C PRO A 111 12.33 0.34 -22.38
N LEU A 112 11.29 -0.41 -21.99
CA LEU A 112 11.29 -1.85 -21.80
C LEU A 112 10.17 -2.46 -22.64
N ARG A 113 10.39 -3.70 -23.11
CA ARG A 113 9.44 -4.41 -23.95
C ARG A 113 8.49 -5.28 -23.14
N LEU A 114 7.19 -4.98 -23.16
CA LEU A 114 6.14 -5.89 -22.73
C LEU A 114 5.54 -6.62 -23.94
N VAL A 115 5.33 -7.95 -23.82
CA VAL A 115 4.77 -8.76 -24.91
C VAL A 115 3.29 -9.01 -24.70
N THR A 116 2.88 -9.29 -23.46
CA THR A 116 1.49 -9.59 -23.11
C THR A 116 0.92 -8.55 -22.16
N ASP A 117 -0.40 -8.44 -22.12
CA ASP A 117 -1.06 -7.36 -21.42
C ASP A 117 -0.99 -7.46 -19.89
N THR A 118 -0.56 -6.38 -19.27
CA THR A 118 -0.38 -6.19 -17.83
C THR A 118 -1.52 -5.42 -17.18
N PHE A 119 -2.58 -5.09 -17.90
CA PHE A 119 -3.69 -4.28 -17.40
C PHE A 119 -4.24 -4.81 -16.08
N CYS A 120 -4.20 -3.98 -15.04
CA CYS A 120 -4.67 -4.30 -13.69
C CYS A 120 -4.08 -5.59 -13.11
N SER A 121 -2.81 -5.81 -13.35
CA SER A 121 -2.03 -6.93 -12.80
C SER A 121 -1.59 -6.68 -11.36
N SER A 122 -0.89 -7.61 -10.77
CA SER A 122 -0.33 -7.54 -9.42
C SER A 122 1.15 -7.94 -9.39
N GLY A 123 1.86 -7.62 -8.32
CA GLY A 123 3.29 -7.91 -8.21
C GLY A 123 3.83 -7.91 -6.80
N SER A 124 5.06 -8.41 -6.67
CA SER A 124 5.85 -8.46 -5.45
C SER A 124 7.31 -8.67 -5.78
N LEU A 125 8.23 -8.15 -4.99
CA LEU A 125 9.61 -8.64 -5.01
C LEU A 125 9.69 -10.00 -4.33
N ASP A 126 10.50 -10.90 -4.86
CA ASP A 126 10.90 -12.11 -4.15
C ASP A 126 12.08 -11.84 -3.19
N HIS A 127 12.58 -12.88 -2.54
CA HIS A 127 13.69 -12.77 -1.58
C HIS A 127 15.03 -12.36 -2.19
N ASP A 128 15.19 -12.48 -3.51
CA ASP A 128 16.38 -12.04 -4.24
C ASP A 128 16.23 -10.65 -4.88
N GLY A 129 15.08 -10.02 -4.68
CA GLY A 129 14.78 -8.69 -5.22
C GLY A 129 14.34 -8.72 -6.69
N ILE A 130 14.00 -9.89 -7.21
CA ILE A 130 13.40 -10.06 -8.54
C ILE A 130 11.93 -9.66 -8.45
N LEU A 131 11.48 -8.80 -9.35
CA LEU A 131 10.05 -8.51 -9.46
C LEU A 131 9.33 -9.70 -10.09
N ILE A 132 8.36 -10.24 -9.35
CA ILE A 132 7.41 -11.25 -9.81
C ILE A 132 6.08 -10.54 -10.05
N GLN A 133 5.74 -10.35 -11.31
CA GLN A 133 4.48 -9.75 -11.75
C GLN A 133 3.54 -10.86 -12.23
N THR A 134 2.25 -10.80 -11.86
CA THR A 134 1.29 -11.87 -12.13
C THR A 134 -0.01 -11.34 -12.70
N GLY A 135 -0.56 -12.07 -13.67
CA GLY A 135 -1.84 -11.78 -14.27
C GLY A 135 -1.82 -10.57 -15.21
N GLY A 136 -2.96 -9.98 -15.38
CA GLY A 136 -3.26 -8.90 -16.33
C GLY A 136 -4.59 -9.12 -17.00
N PHE A 137 -4.72 -8.67 -18.24
CA PHE A 137 -5.95 -8.80 -19.03
C PHE A 137 -5.72 -9.67 -20.27
N SER A 138 -6.78 -10.26 -20.82
CA SER A 138 -6.76 -11.02 -22.07
C SER A 138 -5.65 -12.09 -22.08
N GLN A 139 -4.67 -12.00 -23.01
CA GLN A 139 -3.57 -12.97 -23.12
C GLN A 139 -2.59 -12.92 -21.94
N GLY A 140 -2.64 -11.87 -21.13
CA GLY A 140 -1.76 -11.70 -19.98
C GLY A 140 -2.27 -12.30 -18.67
N ASP A 141 -3.54 -12.68 -18.59
CA ASP A 141 -4.23 -13.00 -17.34
C ASP A 141 -3.76 -14.30 -16.63
N HIS A 142 -3.11 -15.20 -17.35
CA HIS A 142 -2.49 -16.43 -16.82
C HIS A 142 -0.97 -16.32 -16.61
N LEU A 143 -0.35 -15.20 -17.01
CA LEU A 143 1.10 -15.14 -17.09
C LEU A 143 1.73 -14.73 -15.78
N ILE A 144 2.95 -15.22 -15.59
CA ILE A 144 3.90 -14.76 -14.61
C ILE A 144 5.07 -14.15 -15.38
N ARG A 145 5.41 -12.92 -15.05
CA ARG A 145 6.54 -12.20 -15.64
C ARG A 145 7.54 -11.87 -14.55
N THR A 146 8.82 -11.90 -14.91
CA THR A 146 9.90 -11.55 -13.98
C THR A 146 10.72 -10.40 -14.54
N PHE A 147 11.22 -9.57 -13.63
CA PHE A 147 12.24 -8.58 -13.96
C PHE A 147 13.37 -8.69 -12.94
N THR A 148 14.54 -9.11 -13.40
CA THR A 148 15.74 -9.23 -12.57
C THR A 148 16.48 -7.90 -12.57
N PRO A 149 16.78 -7.28 -11.40
CA PRO A 149 17.60 -6.08 -11.32
C PRO A 149 18.95 -6.30 -12.02
N CYS A 150 19.40 -5.32 -12.80
CA CYS A 150 20.68 -5.36 -13.49
C CYS A 150 21.59 -4.20 -13.11
N ASP A 151 22.91 -4.44 -13.12
CA ASP A 151 23.92 -3.43 -12.81
C ASP A 151 24.11 -2.46 -13.98
N SER A 152 24.14 -2.99 -15.21
CA SER A 152 24.13 -2.18 -16.43
C SER A 152 22.71 -1.73 -16.77
N PHE A 153 22.53 -0.45 -17.05
CA PHE A 153 21.21 0.11 -17.38
C PHE A 153 20.62 -0.48 -18.68
N ASP A 154 21.44 -1.07 -19.55
CA ASP A 154 21.04 -1.53 -20.88
C ASP A 154 20.76 -3.03 -20.99
N ASP A 155 21.09 -3.86 -19.98
CA ASP A 155 21.18 -5.31 -20.13
C ASP A 155 19.96 -6.09 -19.62
N CYS A 156 18.91 -5.45 -19.08
CA CYS A 156 17.76 -6.15 -18.53
C CYS A 156 16.44 -5.76 -19.20
N ASP A 157 15.56 -6.72 -19.32
CA ASP A 157 14.20 -6.54 -19.83
C ASP A 157 13.26 -7.55 -19.15
N TRP A 158 11.99 -7.47 -19.42
CA TRP A 158 11.00 -8.39 -18.94
C TRP A 158 11.19 -9.80 -19.49
N ASN A 159 11.00 -10.81 -18.63
CA ASN A 159 10.99 -12.21 -18.99
C ASN A 159 9.63 -12.84 -18.66
N GLU A 160 8.92 -13.34 -19.67
CA GLU A 160 7.66 -14.04 -19.49
C GLU A 160 7.88 -15.55 -19.29
N LEU A 161 7.38 -16.11 -18.17
CA LEU A 161 7.58 -17.51 -17.82
C LEU A 161 6.59 -18.41 -18.58
N ASN A 162 6.98 -18.89 -19.76
CA ASN A 162 6.11 -19.71 -20.60
C ASN A 162 5.72 -21.07 -20.00
N GLN A 163 6.58 -21.63 -19.16
CA GLN A 163 6.39 -22.95 -18.54
C GLN A 163 5.74 -22.88 -17.15
N SER A 164 5.71 -21.71 -16.53
CA SER A 164 5.14 -21.51 -15.20
C SER A 164 4.00 -20.49 -15.31
N ARG A 165 2.77 -20.96 -15.19
CA ARG A 165 1.58 -20.12 -15.35
C ARG A 165 0.70 -20.13 -14.10
N LEU A 166 -0.14 -19.13 -13.96
CA LEU A 166 -1.22 -19.12 -12.99
C LEU A 166 -2.24 -20.22 -13.32
N VAL A 167 -2.84 -20.80 -12.30
CA VAL A 167 -3.91 -21.79 -12.45
C VAL A 167 -5.19 -21.11 -12.93
N ASP A 168 -5.53 -19.98 -12.29
CA ASP A 168 -6.69 -19.17 -12.66
C ASP A 168 -6.29 -17.92 -13.44
N ARG A 169 -7.24 -17.41 -14.25
CA ARG A 169 -7.10 -16.13 -14.95
C ARG A 169 -7.28 -14.99 -13.96
N ARG A 170 -6.24 -14.20 -13.69
CA ARG A 170 -6.27 -13.18 -12.64
C ARG A 170 -6.11 -11.77 -13.19
N TRP A 171 -7.22 -11.07 -13.18
CA TRP A 171 -7.34 -9.64 -13.43
C TRP A 171 -7.83 -8.97 -12.15
N TYR A 172 -7.11 -7.96 -11.61
CA TYR A 172 -7.36 -7.32 -10.30
C TYR A 172 -7.09 -8.22 -9.08
N ALA A 173 -6.05 -9.03 -9.12
CA ALA A 173 -5.58 -9.82 -7.98
C ALA A 173 -4.64 -9.02 -7.07
N THR A 174 -4.32 -9.58 -5.90
CA THR A 174 -3.35 -9.03 -4.95
C THR A 174 -2.25 -10.04 -4.67
N ASN A 175 -0.98 -9.60 -4.72
CA ASN A 175 0.18 -10.39 -4.35
C ASN A 175 0.68 -10.02 -2.95
N HIS A 176 1.17 -11.00 -2.19
CA HIS A 176 1.88 -10.75 -0.95
C HIS A 176 2.98 -11.79 -0.72
N VAL A 177 4.19 -11.32 -0.31
CA VAL A 177 5.29 -12.21 0.08
C VAL A 177 5.02 -12.81 1.46
N LEU A 178 5.31 -14.10 1.62
CA LEU A 178 5.08 -14.88 2.83
C LEU A 178 6.38 -15.08 3.63
N PRO A 179 6.29 -15.52 4.90
CA PRO A 179 7.46 -15.72 5.75
C PRO A 179 8.49 -16.73 5.24
N ASP A 180 8.08 -17.63 4.37
CA ASP A 180 8.92 -18.65 3.72
C ASP A 180 9.45 -18.21 2.34
N GLY A 181 9.22 -16.96 1.96
CA GLY A 181 9.65 -16.38 0.68
C GLY A 181 8.72 -16.67 -0.51
N ARG A 182 7.69 -17.52 -0.34
CA ARG A 182 6.66 -17.69 -1.38
C ARG A 182 5.80 -16.44 -1.50
N ILE A 183 5.16 -16.30 -2.64
CA ILE A 183 4.19 -15.24 -2.91
C ILE A 183 2.80 -15.87 -3.01
N ILE A 184 1.84 -15.40 -2.21
CA ILE A 184 0.43 -15.70 -2.38
C ILE A 184 -0.18 -14.73 -3.38
N ILE A 185 -0.99 -15.25 -4.31
CA ILE A 185 -1.75 -14.47 -5.31
C ILE A 185 -3.22 -14.72 -5.01
N LEU A 186 -3.92 -13.65 -4.59
CA LEU A 186 -5.26 -13.73 -4.03
C LEU A 186 -6.28 -13.03 -4.92
N GLY A 187 -7.37 -13.71 -5.24
CA GLY A 187 -8.53 -13.14 -5.91
C GLY A 187 -8.32 -12.84 -7.39
N GLY A 188 -8.99 -11.82 -7.85
CA GLY A 188 -9.15 -11.42 -9.24
C GLY A 188 -10.61 -11.26 -9.59
N ARG A 189 -10.94 -10.63 -10.73
CA ARG A 189 -12.33 -10.43 -11.16
C ARG A 189 -13.03 -11.76 -11.42
N ARG A 190 -14.03 -12.08 -10.60
CA ARG A 190 -14.78 -13.35 -10.61
C ARG A 190 -13.93 -14.59 -10.34
N VAL A 191 -12.77 -14.38 -9.66
CA VAL A 191 -11.88 -15.44 -9.20
C VAL A 191 -11.88 -15.46 -7.68
N PHE A 192 -12.38 -16.52 -7.08
CA PHE A 192 -12.62 -16.64 -5.65
C PHE A 192 -11.65 -17.63 -5.00
N THR A 193 -10.41 -17.61 -5.47
CA THR A 193 -9.35 -18.53 -5.10
C THR A 193 -8.08 -17.78 -4.76
N TYR A 194 -7.13 -18.50 -4.19
CA TYR A 194 -5.74 -18.08 -4.10
C TYR A 194 -4.80 -19.20 -4.54
N GLU A 195 -3.58 -18.83 -4.91
CA GLU A 195 -2.52 -19.75 -5.34
C GLU A 195 -1.17 -19.21 -4.93
N PHE A 196 -0.10 -19.98 -5.11
CA PHE A 196 1.24 -19.60 -4.68
C PHE A 196 2.23 -19.58 -5.85
N TYR A 197 3.27 -18.75 -5.72
CA TYR A 197 4.47 -18.75 -6.53
C TYR A 197 5.69 -18.95 -5.61
N PRO A 198 6.75 -19.69 -6.00
CA PRO A 198 6.92 -20.37 -7.29
C PRO A 198 5.96 -21.54 -7.46
N LYS A 199 5.74 -21.89 -8.74
CA LYS A 199 4.99 -23.09 -9.13
C LYS A 199 5.93 -24.29 -9.06
N ASP A 200 5.70 -25.15 -8.08
CA ASP A 200 6.52 -26.31 -7.79
C ASP A 200 5.61 -27.51 -7.49
N ASP A 201 5.73 -28.56 -8.29
CA ASP A 201 4.95 -29.80 -8.13
C ASP A 201 5.26 -30.48 -6.80
N PHE A 202 6.52 -30.41 -6.36
CA PHE A 202 6.95 -31.00 -5.10
C PHE A 202 6.29 -30.34 -3.88
N LEU A 203 6.08 -29.02 -3.93
CA LEU A 203 5.38 -28.24 -2.90
C LEU A 203 3.87 -28.25 -3.08
N ASN A 204 3.33 -28.96 -4.11
CA ASN A 204 1.91 -28.99 -4.46
C ASN A 204 1.30 -27.58 -4.69
N ASN A 205 2.10 -26.68 -5.29
CA ASN A 205 1.70 -25.31 -5.57
C ASN A 205 1.01 -25.12 -6.93
N ASN A 206 0.83 -26.20 -7.72
CA ASN A 206 0.16 -26.18 -9.03
C ASN A 206 -1.36 -26.31 -8.92
N LYS A 207 -1.96 -25.71 -7.89
CA LYS A 207 -3.42 -25.67 -7.71
C LYS A 207 -3.85 -24.31 -7.18
N SER A 208 -5.07 -23.93 -7.47
CA SER A 208 -5.78 -22.85 -6.81
C SER A 208 -6.66 -23.40 -5.69
N ILE A 209 -6.83 -22.60 -4.62
CA ILE A 209 -7.56 -22.99 -3.43
C ILE A 209 -8.70 -22.00 -3.24
N TYR A 210 -9.91 -22.53 -3.09
CA TYR A 210 -11.12 -21.72 -2.93
C TYR A 210 -11.15 -20.98 -1.59
N LEU A 211 -11.60 -19.71 -1.61
CA LEU A 211 -11.80 -18.89 -0.43
C LEU A 211 -13.21 -18.28 -0.45
N GLN A 212 -14.11 -18.85 0.36
CA GLN A 212 -15.52 -18.47 0.46
C GLN A 212 -15.71 -16.99 0.74
N PHE A 213 -14.84 -16.38 1.55
CA PHE A 213 -14.85 -14.94 1.87
C PHE A 213 -14.89 -14.02 0.64
N LEU A 214 -14.20 -14.38 -0.43
CA LEU A 214 -14.21 -13.59 -1.68
C LEU A 214 -15.56 -13.62 -2.39
N VAL A 215 -16.32 -14.70 -2.25
CA VAL A 215 -17.70 -14.79 -2.78
C VAL A 215 -18.64 -13.96 -1.92
N GLU A 216 -18.53 -14.09 -0.59
CA GLU A 216 -19.40 -13.40 0.37
C GLU A 216 -19.25 -11.88 0.34
N THR A 217 -18.09 -11.39 -0.08
CA THR A 217 -17.79 -9.95 -0.14
C THR A 217 -18.09 -9.33 -1.50
N ARG A 218 -18.51 -10.12 -2.48
CA ARG A 218 -18.92 -9.61 -3.79
C ARG A 218 -20.27 -8.92 -3.70
N ASP A 219 -20.40 -7.79 -4.39
CA ASP A 219 -21.65 -7.07 -4.60
C ASP A 219 -21.88 -6.81 -6.11
N PRO A 220 -23.00 -6.18 -6.53
CA PRO A 220 -23.28 -5.91 -7.95
C PRO A 220 -22.21 -5.06 -8.64
N ASP A 221 -21.55 -4.16 -7.93
CA ASP A 221 -20.48 -3.29 -8.45
C ASP A 221 -19.09 -3.98 -8.38
N GLU A 222 -19.03 -5.24 -7.92
CA GLU A 222 -17.79 -6.03 -7.75
C GLU A 222 -16.75 -5.35 -6.82
N ASN A 223 -17.19 -4.64 -5.76
CA ASN A 223 -16.34 -3.89 -4.80
C ASN A 223 -15.43 -4.75 -3.92
N ASN A 224 -14.96 -5.89 -4.38
CA ASN A 224 -14.03 -6.79 -3.70
C ASN A 224 -12.79 -7.12 -4.54
N LEU A 225 -12.52 -6.32 -5.58
CA LEU A 225 -11.33 -6.46 -6.42
C LEU A 225 -10.13 -5.79 -5.75
N TYR A 226 -8.91 -6.28 -6.01
CA TYR A 226 -7.72 -5.92 -5.26
C TYR A 226 -7.95 -5.99 -3.75
N PRO A 227 -8.33 -7.16 -3.18
CA PRO A 227 -8.52 -7.27 -1.75
C PRO A 227 -7.27 -6.82 -1.01
N PHE A 228 -7.43 -6.01 0.04
CA PHE A 228 -6.28 -5.56 0.82
C PHE A 228 -5.76 -6.72 1.65
N LEU A 229 -4.45 -6.98 1.57
CA LEU A 229 -3.79 -8.13 2.15
C LEU A 229 -2.58 -7.70 2.95
N HIS A 230 -2.55 -8.05 4.24
CA HIS A 230 -1.43 -7.76 5.14
C HIS A 230 -1.02 -9.01 5.91
N LEU A 231 0.27 -9.38 5.84
CA LEU A 231 0.85 -10.41 6.69
C LEU A 231 1.03 -9.86 8.12
N LEU A 232 0.51 -10.57 9.11
CA LEU A 232 0.60 -10.20 10.52
C LEU A 232 1.79 -10.91 11.21
N PRO A 233 2.29 -10.36 12.34
CA PRO A 233 3.41 -10.93 13.08
C PRO A 233 3.17 -12.33 13.67
N ASP A 234 1.92 -12.77 13.76
CA ASP A 234 1.53 -14.14 14.15
C ASP A 234 1.63 -15.14 12.98
N GLY A 235 1.93 -14.66 11.77
CA GLY A 235 2.07 -15.45 10.56
C GLY A 235 0.77 -15.71 9.81
N ASN A 236 -0.34 -15.13 10.25
CA ASN A 236 -1.62 -15.15 9.54
C ASN A 236 -1.78 -13.93 8.64
N LEU A 237 -2.79 -13.98 7.77
CA LEU A 237 -3.11 -12.90 6.85
C LEU A 237 -4.36 -12.15 7.32
N PHE A 238 -4.25 -10.83 7.43
CA PHE A 238 -5.41 -9.95 7.47
C PHE A 238 -5.85 -9.70 6.02
N ILE A 239 -7.09 -10.08 5.69
CA ILE A 239 -7.69 -9.87 4.37
C ILE A 239 -8.91 -8.98 4.53
N PHE A 240 -8.95 -7.88 3.77
CA PHE A 240 -10.08 -6.97 3.73
C PHE A 240 -10.64 -6.88 2.31
N ALA A 241 -11.94 -7.08 2.16
CA ALA A 241 -12.65 -6.96 0.89
C ALA A 241 -14.02 -6.30 1.10
N ASN A 242 -14.38 -5.32 0.28
CA ASN A 242 -15.60 -4.53 0.33
C ASN A 242 -15.71 -3.72 1.63
N LYS A 243 -16.30 -4.28 2.68
CA LYS A 243 -16.42 -3.73 4.05
C LYS A 243 -16.05 -4.75 5.12
N ASN A 244 -15.72 -5.96 4.71
CA ASN A 244 -15.49 -7.11 5.57
C ASN A 244 -14.00 -7.36 5.73
N SER A 245 -13.61 -7.94 6.86
CA SER A 245 -12.24 -8.40 7.05
C SER A 245 -12.17 -9.67 7.87
N ILE A 246 -11.13 -10.46 7.61
CA ILE A 246 -10.88 -11.74 8.26
C ILE A 246 -9.42 -11.87 8.68
N LEU A 247 -9.16 -12.70 9.69
CA LEU A 247 -7.88 -13.29 9.99
C LEU A 247 -7.83 -14.69 9.36
N PHE A 248 -6.89 -14.91 8.45
CA PHE A 248 -6.82 -16.11 7.64
C PHE A 248 -5.51 -16.88 7.84
N ASP A 249 -5.60 -18.12 8.24
CA ASP A 249 -4.49 -19.08 8.26
C ASP A 249 -4.37 -19.74 6.87
N TYR A 250 -3.50 -19.20 6.05
CA TYR A 250 -3.29 -19.71 4.69
C TYR A 250 -2.61 -21.08 4.64
N LYS A 251 -1.94 -21.51 5.72
CA LYS A 251 -1.28 -22.81 5.82
C LYS A 251 -2.29 -23.94 6.00
N ARG A 252 -3.35 -23.68 6.78
CA ARG A 252 -4.45 -24.61 7.03
C ARG A 252 -5.69 -24.33 6.18
N SER A 253 -5.71 -23.21 5.45
CA SER A 253 -6.86 -22.76 4.64
C SER A 253 -8.12 -22.53 5.47
N ILE A 254 -7.99 -21.92 6.66
CA ILE A 254 -9.10 -21.65 7.57
C ILE A 254 -9.18 -20.19 7.98
N VAL A 255 -10.40 -19.68 8.10
CA VAL A 255 -10.70 -18.38 8.71
C VAL A 255 -10.68 -18.55 10.22
N LEU A 256 -9.74 -17.87 10.90
CA LEU A 256 -9.57 -17.93 12.34
C LEU A 256 -10.50 -16.95 13.06
N LYS A 257 -10.76 -15.79 12.44
CA LYS A 257 -11.61 -14.72 13.01
C LYS A 257 -12.23 -13.91 11.88
N GLN A 258 -13.48 -13.51 12.07
CA GLN A 258 -14.11 -12.42 11.33
C GLN A 258 -14.08 -11.17 12.19
N PHE A 259 -13.65 -10.06 11.62
CA PHE A 259 -13.67 -8.78 12.32
C PHE A 259 -15.01 -8.07 12.11
N PRO A 260 -15.38 -7.10 12.97
CA PRO A 260 -16.54 -6.26 12.73
C PRO A 260 -16.46 -5.59 11.34
N LEU A 261 -17.63 -5.37 10.73
CA LEU A 261 -17.69 -4.57 9.50
C LEU A 261 -17.16 -3.17 9.77
N ILE A 262 -16.39 -2.62 8.83
CA ILE A 262 -16.04 -1.20 8.92
C ILE A 262 -17.33 -0.37 8.88
N PRO A 263 -17.56 0.55 9.84
CA PRO A 263 -18.78 1.35 9.91
C PRO A 263 -18.99 2.26 8.70
N GLY A 264 -20.26 2.63 8.46
CA GLY A 264 -20.66 3.47 7.33
C GLY A 264 -21.15 2.64 6.13
N ASP A 265 -21.49 3.30 5.02
CA ASP A 265 -21.98 2.64 3.80
C ASP A 265 -20.88 2.56 2.70
N ASP A 266 -19.75 3.21 2.92
CA ASP A 266 -18.70 3.32 1.92
C ASP A 266 -18.00 1.98 1.66
N LYS A 267 -17.84 1.63 0.39
CA LYS A 267 -17.03 0.51 -0.09
C LYS A 267 -15.57 0.96 -0.20
N ARG A 268 -14.63 0.02 0.01
CA ARG A 268 -13.21 0.38 0.15
C ARG A 268 -12.31 -0.19 -0.94
N ASN A 269 -12.72 -1.25 -1.61
CA ASN A 269 -11.95 -1.87 -2.69
C ASN A 269 -12.42 -1.39 -4.06
N TYR A 270 -11.64 -1.66 -5.09
CA TYR A 270 -11.95 -1.35 -6.47
C TYR A 270 -13.33 -1.91 -6.87
N PRO A 271 -14.18 -1.14 -7.57
CA PRO A 271 -13.95 0.20 -8.14
C PRO A 271 -14.23 1.38 -7.19
N SER A 272 -14.86 1.18 -6.03
CA SER A 272 -15.06 2.26 -5.03
C SER A 272 -13.78 2.69 -4.31
N THR A 273 -12.70 2.29 -4.72
CA THR A 273 -11.29 2.41 -4.37
C THR A 273 -10.93 3.38 -3.26
N GLY A 274 -10.80 2.86 -2.06
CA GLY A 274 -10.01 3.45 -0.97
C GLY A 274 -8.59 2.90 -0.99
N SER A 275 -7.89 3.00 0.13
CA SER A 275 -6.55 2.44 0.34
C SER A 275 -6.41 1.83 1.73
N SER A 276 -5.42 0.95 1.92
CA SER A 276 -5.13 0.28 3.19
C SER A 276 -3.64 0.17 3.46
N ILE A 277 -3.28 0.24 4.74
CA ILE A 277 -1.90 0.12 5.17
C ILE A 277 -1.79 -0.59 6.52
N LEU A 278 -0.79 -1.46 6.66
CA LEU A 278 -0.36 -1.97 7.96
C LEU A 278 0.51 -0.91 8.61
N LEU A 279 0.08 -0.38 9.76
CA LEU A 279 0.84 0.64 10.49
C LEU A 279 2.16 0.08 11.03
N PRO A 280 3.17 0.93 11.33
CA PRO A 280 4.51 0.48 11.67
C PRO A 280 4.56 -0.53 12.82
N LEU A 281 5.22 -1.65 12.60
CA LEU A 281 5.50 -2.66 13.61
C LEU A 281 6.68 -2.21 14.46
N ARG A 282 6.43 -1.80 15.72
CA ARG A 282 7.46 -1.30 16.63
C ARG A 282 7.95 -2.40 17.55
N LEU A 283 9.13 -2.95 17.28
CA LEU A 283 9.74 -3.98 18.11
C LEU A 283 10.28 -3.36 19.41
N SER A 284 9.67 -3.71 20.52
CA SER A 284 10.02 -3.19 21.86
C SER A 284 10.54 -4.29 22.77
N SER A 285 11.28 -3.90 23.82
CA SER A 285 11.63 -4.78 24.93
C SER A 285 10.52 -4.85 25.99
N THR A 286 9.55 -3.95 25.93
CA THR A 286 8.50 -3.80 26.94
C THR A 286 7.12 -3.82 26.28
N GLY A 287 6.27 -4.74 26.71
CA GLY A 287 4.89 -4.87 26.26
C GLY A 287 4.68 -5.67 24.96
N PRO A 288 3.43 -6.05 24.66
CA PRO A 288 3.07 -6.76 23.45
C PRO A 288 3.18 -5.86 22.21
N LEU A 289 3.51 -6.47 21.07
CA LEU A 289 3.49 -5.78 19.78
C LEU A 289 2.07 -5.35 19.43
N VAL A 290 1.88 -4.06 19.21
CA VAL A 290 0.61 -3.50 18.71
C VAL A 290 0.58 -3.65 17.19
N VAL A 291 -0.51 -4.21 16.67
CA VAL A 291 -0.69 -4.47 15.24
C VAL A 291 -1.96 -3.80 14.77
N GLU A 292 -1.83 -2.77 13.94
CA GLU A 292 -2.95 -1.95 13.49
C GLU A 292 -3.00 -1.85 11.97
N VAL A 293 -4.20 -1.90 11.43
CA VAL A 293 -4.49 -1.67 10.01
C VAL A 293 -5.33 -0.38 9.89
N LEU A 294 -4.97 0.46 8.95
CA LEU A 294 -5.69 1.67 8.60
C LEU A 294 -6.29 1.51 7.20
N VAL A 295 -7.57 1.86 7.05
CA VAL A 295 -8.30 1.84 5.78
C VAL A 295 -8.98 3.20 5.58
N CYS A 296 -8.65 3.92 4.50
CA CYS A 296 -9.13 5.28 4.25
C CYS A 296 -9.77 5.44 2.88
N GLY A 297 -10.71 6.38 2.76
CA GLY A 297 -11.31 6.74 1.49
C GLY A 297 -12.27 5.67 0.95
N GLY A 298 -12.61 5.76 -0.32
CA GLY A 298 -13.59 4.91 -0.98
C GLY A 298 -14.84 5.68 -1.43
N ALA A 299 -15.90 4.97 -1.79
CA ALA A 299 -17.13 5.59 -2.26
C ALA A 299 -18.38 4.87 -1.74
N PRO A 300 -19.55 5.56 -1.61
CA PRO A 300 -20.79 4.96 -1.17
C PRO A 300 -21.29 3.85 -2.10
N SER A 301 -22.11 2.94 -1.57
CA SER A 301 -22.78 1.90 -2.35
C SER A 301 -23.48 2.46 -3.59
N GLY A 302 -23.30 1.81 -4.75
CA GLY A 302 -23.88 2.21 -6.03
C GLY A 302 -23.23 3.46 -6.66
N ALA A 303 -22.13 3.95 -6.12
CA ALA A 303 -21.39 5.08 -6.68
C ALA A 303 -20.82 4.75 -8.05
N PHE A 304 -20.29 3.52 -8.23
CA PHE A 304 -19.72 3.07 -9.49
C PHE A 304 -20.78 3.06 -10.61
N LEU A 305 -21.93 2.43 -10.38
CA LEU A 305 -23.01 2.41 -11.38
C LEU A 305 -23.45 3.84 -11.78
N LYS A 306 -23.54 4.75 -10.80
CA LYS A 306 -23.92 6.15 -11.08
C LYS A 306 -22.87 6.88 -11.91
N ALA A 307 -21.57 6.69 -11.59
CA ALA A 307 -20.48 7.30 -12.33
C ALA A 307 -20.36 6.74 -13.75
N ASP A 308 -20.26 5.41 -13.88
CA ASP A 308 -20.02 4.71 -15.14
C ASP A 308 -21.18 4.91 -16.14
N THR A 309 -22.43 4.68 -15.70
CA THR A 309 -23.58 4.68 -16.62
C THR A 309 -24.32 6.01 -16.71
N MET A 310 -24.34 6.82 -15.65
CA MET A 310 -25.14 8.05 -15.57
C MET A 310 -24.28 9.31 -15.55
N LYS A 311 -22.96 9.19 -15.39
CA LYS A 311 -22.01 10.29 -15.17
C LYS A 311 -22.43 11.20 -14.00
N ILE A 312 -22.97 10.56 -12.93
CA ILE A 312 -23.31 11.21 -11.66
C ILE A 312 -22.21 10.88 -10.64
N TYR A 313 -21.41 11.87 -10.30
CA TYR A 313 -20.24 11.73 -9.45
C TYR A 313 -20.58 12.05 -7.99
N VAL A 314 -20.90 11.02 -7.21
CA VAL A 314 -21.19 11.18 -5.78
C VAL A 314 -19.92 11.54 -5.00
N GLU A 315 -20.09 12.25 -3.88
CA GLU A 315 -18.96 12.60 -3.01
C GLU A 315 -18.29 11.32 -2.48
N ALA A 316 -16.97 11.29 -2.52
CA ALA A 316 -16.14 10.21 -1.99
C ALA A 316 -16.17 10.18 -0.45
N SER A 317 -15.74 9.06 0.14
CA SER A 317 -15.64 8.91 1.58
C SER A 317 -14.58 9.83 2.19
N ARG A 318 -14.92 10.44 3.33
CA ARG A 318 -13.97 11.14 4.21
C ARG A 318 -13.48 10.28 5.36
N THR A 319 -13.95 9.04 5.48
CA THR A 319 -13.69 8.24 6.66
C THR A 319 -12.43 7.39 6.52
N CYS A 320 -11.68 7.30 7.62
CA CYS A 320 -10.66 6.32 7.88
C CYS A 320 -11.11 5.42 9.03
N GLY A 321 -10.94 4.10 8.86
CA GLY A 321 -11.10 3.14 9.95
C GLY A 321 -9.74 2.63 10.38
N ARG A 322 -9.42 2.69 11.68
CA ARG A 322 -8.22 2.11 12.30
C ARG A 322 -8.63 0.93 13.16
N LEU A 323 -8.06 -0.24 12.91
CA LEU A 323 -8.37 -1.48 13.63
C LEU A 323 -7.11 -2.04 14.27
N ARG A 324 -7.12 -2.24 15.60
CA ARG A 324 -6.09 -3.01 16.28
C ARG A 324 -6.46 -4.49 16.22
N VAL A 325 -5.82 -5.20 15.27
CA VAL A 325 -6.22 -6.57 14.89
C VAL A 325 -5.91 -7.61 15.95
N ASN A 326 -4.93 -7.36 16.81
CA ASN A 326 -4.53 -8.29 17.88
C ASN A 326 -5.15 -7.98 19.25
N ASP A 327 -6.13 -7.09 19.34
CA ASP A 327 -6.93 -6.93 20.54
C ASP A 327 -7.83 -8.15 20.78
N GLN A 328 -8.25 -8.35 22.03
CA GLN A 328 -9.16 -9.41 22.38
C GLN A 328 -10.52 -9.21 21.70
N ASP A 329 -11.04 -7.99 21.71
CA ASP A 329 -12.28 -7.55 21.05
C ASP A 329 -11.98 -6.37 20.11
N PRO A 330 -11.47 -6.62 18.88
CA PRO A 330 -11.10 -5.57 17.95
C PRO A 330 -12.32 -4.75 17.50
N GLN A 331 -12.21 -3.43 17.59
CA GLN A 331 -13.23 -2.49 17.13
C GLN A 331 -12.61 -1.45 16.20
N TRP A 332 -13.35 -1.05 15.16
CA TRP A 332 -12.93 0.03 14.29
C TRP A 332 -13.03 1.39 15.00
N LEU A 333 -11.92 2.09 15.13
CA LEU A 333 -11.90 3.51 15.47
C LEU A 333 -12.06 4.30 14.17
N MET A 334 -13.18 5.02 14.05
CA MET A 334 -13.48 5.81 12.86
C MET A 334 -13.03 7.25 13.04
N GLU A 335 -12.30 7.74 12.04
CA GLU A 335 -11.74 9.10 11.98
C GLU A 335 -12.12 9.75 10.64
N PHE A 336 -11.97 11.08 10.54
CA PHE A 336 -12.40 11.82 9.35
C PHE A 336 -11.24 12.60 8.72
N MET A 337 -10.93 12.29 7.47
CA MET A 337 -10.02 13.10 6.66
C MET A 337 -10.59 14.50 6.44
N PRO A 338 -9.74 15.54 6.34
CA PRO A 338 -10.19 16.89 6.02
C PRO A 338 -10.80 17.01 4.62
N ILE A 339 -10.40 16.16 3.67
CA ILE A 339 -10.83 16.17 2.27
C ILE A 339 -11.33 14.76 1.89
N PRO A 340 -12.54 14.63 1.30
CA PRO A 340 -13.05 13.35 0.82
C PRO A 340 -12.15 12.81 -0.30
N ARG A 341 -12.02 11.46 -0.39
CA ARG A 341 -11.09 10.90 -1.36
C ARG A 341 -11.45 9.49 -1.81
N VAL A 342 -11.58 9.32 -3.11
CA VAL A 342 -11.54 8.03 -3.81
C VAL A 342 -10.21 7.93 -4.56
N MET A 343 -9.69 6.73 -4.77
CA MET A 343 -8.40 6.45 -5.40
C MET A 343 -7.20 7.15 -4.70
N PRO A 344 -7.13 7.21 -3.34
CA PRO A 344 -5.91 7.69 -2.67
C PRO A 344 -4.82 6.63 -2.72
N ASP A 345 -3.57 7.05 -2.86
CA ASP A 345 -2.45 6.23 -2.42
C ASP A 345 -2.16 6.52 -0.94
N MET A 346 -1.79 5.48 -0.18
CA MET A 346 -1.30 5.61 1.19
C MET A 346 0.15 5.14 1.24
N VAL A 347 1.07 6.03 1.62
CA VAL A 347 2.51 5.77 1.64
C VAL A 347 3.06 5.94 3.05
N LEU A 348 3.71 4.88 3.59
CA LEU A 348 4.48 4.95 4.84
C LEU A 348 5.71 5.83 4.66
N LEU A 349 5.92 6.72 5.62
CA LEU A 349 7.13 7.51 5.73
C LEU A 349 8.14 6.86 6.70
N PRO A 350 9.44 7.12 6.56
CA PRO A 350 10.44 6.62 7.50
C PRO A 350 10.24 7.10 8.96
N THR A 351 9.46 8.18 9.17
CA THR A 351 9.06 8.67 10.50
C THR A 351 8.03 7.77 11.18
N GLY A 352 7.34 6.93 10.40
CA GLY A 352 6.24 6.09 10.85
C GLY A 352 4.87 6.69 10.60
N ASP A 353 4.78 7.88 10.03
CA ASP A 353 3.54 8.52 9.61
C ASP A 353 3.12 8.03 8.21
N VAL A 354 1.90 8.38 7.80
CA VAL A 354 1.34 8.00 6.49
C VAL A 354 1.01 9.26 5.71
N ILE A 355 1.39 9.31 4.43
CA ILE A 355 0.86 10.29 3.49
C ILE A 355 -0.27 9.68 2.68
N ILE A 356 -1.41 10.39 2.62
CA ILE A 356 -2.56 10.09 1.78
C ILE A 356 -2.53 11.09 0.62
N ILE A 357 -2.32 10.60 -0.60
CA ILE A 357 -1.99 11.42 -1.78
C ILE A 357 -2.81 10.93 -2.98
N ASN A 358 -2.89 11.70 -4.06
CA ASN A 358 -3.65 11.39 -5.28
C ASN A 358 -5.17 11.28 -5.09
N GLY A 359 -5.89 10.96 -6.16
CA GLY A 359 -7.32 10.67 -6.16
C GLY A 359 -8.24 11.87 -6.38
N ALA A 360 -9.53 11.63 -6.19
CA ALA A 360 -10.60 12.60 -6.45
C ALA A 360 -11.56 12.72 -5.26
N ALA A 361 -12.23 13.88 -5.16
CA ALA A 361 -13.25 14.12 -4.15
C ALA A 361 -14.61 13.53 -4.53
N ASN A 362 -14.85 13.20 -5.81
CA ASN A 362 -16.12 12.70 -6.30
C ASN A 362 -15.94 11.59 -7.33
N GLY A 363 -16.82 10.60 -7.31
CA GLY A 363 -16.86 9.50 -8.28
C GLY A 363 -16.24 8.21 -7.75
N THR A 364 -15.68 7.42 -8.68
CA THR A 364 -15.05 6.10 -8.41
C THR A 364 -13.84 5.88 -9.33
N ALA A 365 -13.15 4.77 -9.18
CA ALA A 365 -12.20 4.32 -10.19
C ALA A 365 -12.96 3.85 -11.43
N GLY A 366 -12.41 4.13 -12.60
CA GLY A 366 -13.00 3.82 -13.90
C GLY A 366 -12.66 4.89 -14.92
N TRP A 367 -13.08 4.66 -16.16
CA TRP A 367 -12.82 5.57 -17.25
C TRP A 367 -13.79 6.74 -17.24
N GLU A 368 -13.25 7.94 -16.92
CA GLU A 368 -14.02 9.19 -16.81
C GLU A 368 -15.09 9.12 -15.69
N ASP A 369 -14.83 8.32 -14.62
CA ASP A 369 -15.77 8.07 -13.54
C ASP A 369 -15.48 8.90 -12.29
N ALA A 370 -14.52 9.81 -12.34
CA ALA A 370 -14.18 10.70 -11.23
C ALA A 370 -13.95 12.14 -11.69
N VAL A 371 -14.29 13.09 -10.81
CA VAL A 371 -14.08 14.52 -10.98
C VAL A 371 -13.58 15.16 -9.69
N ASN A 372 -13.17 16.41 -9.75
CA ASN A 372 -12.63 17.16 -8.60
C ASN A 372 -11.37 16.50 -8.02
N PRO A 373 -10.25 16.50 -8.77
CA PRO A 373 -8.99 15.93 -8.30
C PRO A 373 -8.54 16.58 -6.98
N VAL A 374 -8.04 15.77 -6.06
CA VAL A 374 -7.53 16.25 -4.78
C VAL A 374 -6.03 16.47 -4.90
N LEU A 375 -5.62 17.71 -5.03
CA LEU A 375 -4.22 18.11 -5.25
C LEU A 375 -3.39 18.12 -3.96
N ASN A 376 -4.02 18.29 -2.80
CA ASN A 376 -3.35 18.37 -1.51
C ASN A 376 -3.10 16.97 -0.94
N PRO A 377 -1.84 16.58 -0.67
CA PRO A 377 -1.58 15.44 0.21
C PRO A 377 -2.09 15.73 1.62
N VAL A 378 -2.36 14.66 2.36
CA VAL A 378 -2.73 14.73 3.77
C VAL A 378 -1.77 13.86 4.56
N LEU A 379 -1.11 14.42 5.56
CA LEU A 379 -0.31 13.66 6.52
C LEU A 379 -1.24 13.09 7.58
N TYR A 380 -1.12 11.79 7.84
CA TYR A 380 -1.71 11.11 8.98
C TYR A 380 -0.62 10.78 10.00
N SER A 381 -0.60 11.51 11.11
CA SER A 381 0.37 11.37 12.19
C SER A 381 -0.07 10.26 13.15
N VAL A 382 0.52 9.08 13.00
CA VAL A 382 0.07 7.82 13.63
C VAL A 382 0.05 7.90 15.16
N ASN A 383 0.97 8.65 15.76
CA ASN A 383 1.16 8.73 17.22
C ASN A 383 0.46 9.92 17.87
N GLU A 384 -0.17 10.81 17.08
CA GLU A 384 -0.94 11.95 17.61
C GLU A 384 -2.31 11.52 18.13
N GLU A 385 -2.92 12.37 18.94
CA GLU A 385 -4.30 12.18 19.36
C GLU A 385 -5.26 12.24 18.16
N PRO A 386 -6.40 11.54 18.18
CA PRO A 386 -7.28 11.38 17.01
C PRO A 386 -7.70 12.70 16.34
N ASP A 387 -7.88 13.76 17.11
CA ASP A 387 -8.28 15.10 16.64
C ASP A 387 -7.14 15.88 15.97
N ARG A 388 -5.88 15.44 16.09
CA ARG A 388 -4.68 16.10 15.54
C ARG A 388 -3.92 15.28 14.51
N ARG A 389 -4.44 14.11 14.12
CA ARG A 389 -3.74 13.19 13.21
C ARG A 389 -3.65 13.68 11.78
N PHE A 390 -4.62 14.46 11.32
CA PHE A 390 -4.67 14.87 9.92
C PHE A 390 -4.15 16.30 9.71
N THR A 391 -3.17 16.45 8.83
CA THR A 391 -2.63 17.75 8.40
C THR A 391 -2.67 17.86 6.88
N VAL A 392 -3.30 18.91 6.35
CA VAL A 392 -3.32 19.20 4.92
C VAL A 392 -1.98 19.81 4.49
N LEU A 393 -1.39 19.27 3.43
CA LEU A 393 -0.07 19.65 2.94
C LEU A 393 -0.15 20.47 1.65
N SER A 394 1.02 20.93 1.15
CA SER A 394 1.12 21.75 -0.06
C SER A 394 0.61 21.01 -1.30
N PRO A 395 -0.26 21.63 -2.13
CA PRO A 395 -0.87 20.97 -3.27
C PRO A 395 0.12 20.79 -4.44
N SER A 396 -0.06 19.72 -5.22
CA SER A 396 0.47 19.60 -6.59
C SER A 396 -0.27 20.55 -7.53
N LYS A 397 0.28 20.71 -8.74
CA LYS A 397 -0.38 21.39 -9.87
C LYS A 397 -0.98 20.39 -10.86
N ILE A 398 -0.63 19.12 -10.74
CA ILE A 398 -1.00 18.06 -11.69
C ILE A 398 -2.07 17.16 -11.06
N PRO A 399 -3.26 17.05 -11.68
CA PRO A 399 -4.27 16.09 -11.25
C PRO A 399 -3.77 14.64 -11.40
N ARG A 400 -3.95 13.83 -10.35
CA ARG A 400 -3.59 12.40 -10.32
C ARG A 400 -4.84 11.60 -9.96
N LEU A 401 -5.58 11.15 -10.97
CA LEU A 401 -6.85 10.44 -10.89
C LEU A 401 -6.65 8.93 -11.11
N TYR A 402 -7.52 8.31 -11.90
CA TYR A 402 -7.46 6.88 -12.21
C TYR A 402 -6.14 6.50 -12.87
N HIS A 403 -5.55 5.37 -12.44
CA HIS A 403 -4.23 4.90 -12.85
C HIS A 403 -3.07 5.84 -12.44
N SER A 404 -3.20 6.55 -11.33
CA SER A 404 -2.06 7.19 -10.68
C SER A 404 -1.44 6.31 -9.60
N VAL A 405 -0.19 6.58 -9.25
CA VAL A 405 0.58 5.82 -8.27
C VAL A 405 1.47 6.75 -7.44
N ALA A 406 1.79 6.31 -6.21
CA ALA A 406 2.77 6.96 -5.35
C ALA A 406 3.58 5.94 -4.57
N MET A 407 4.90 6.18 -4.38
CA MET A 407 5.78 5.30 -3.61
C MET A 407 6.95 6.05 -2.98
N LEU A 408 7.45 5.54 -1.84
CA LEU A 408 8.62 6.07 -1.16
C LEU A 408 9.91 5.69 -1.92
N LEU A 409 10.79 6.68 -2.11
CA LEU A 409 12.13 6.52 -2.66
C LEU A 409 13.20 6.46 -1.55
N PRO A 410 14.41 5.92 -1.82
CA PRO A 410 15.47 5.79 -0.82
C PRO A 410 15.90 7.11 -0.17
N GLU A 411 15.86 8.22 -0.90
CA GLU A 411 16.19 9.53 -0.35
C GLU A 411 15.10 10.15 0.54
N GLY A 412 13.95 9.45 0.68
CA GLY A 412 12.84 9.86 1.52
C GLY A 412 11.79 10.72 0.81
N ARG A 413 11.96 11.01 -0.50
CA ARG A 413 10.93 11.63 -1.36
C ARG A 413 9.83 10.61 -1.71
N ILE A 414 8.68 11.09 -2.15
CA ILE A 414 7.61 10.24 -2.70
C ILE A 414 7.55 10.47 -4.20
N LEU A 415 7.85 9.43 -4.99
CA LEU A 415 7.64 9.42 -6.43
C LEU A 415 6.14 9.35 -6.70
N VAL A 416 5.66 10.22 -7.59
CA VAL A 416 4.25 10.28 -8.03
C VAL A 416 4.22 10.29 -9.55
N GLY A 417 3.38 9.44 -10.12
CA GLY A 417 3.25 9.34 -11.57
C GLY A 417 1.88 8.91 -12.02
N GLY A 418 1.68 8.92 -13.33
CA GLY A 418 0.45 8.51 -13.97
C GLY A 418 -0.68 9.49 -13.80
N SER A 419 -1.74 9.10 -14.18
CA SER A 419 -3.16 9.34 -14.34
C SER A 419 -3.53 9.13 -15.80
N ASN A 420 -4.28 8.07 -16.08
CA ASN A 420 -4.94 7.91 -17.37
C ASN A 420 -6.40 7.52 -17.12
N PRO A 421 -7.32 8.52 -17.00
CA PRO A 421 -8.73 8.26 -16.80
C PRO A 421 -9.49 7.90 -18.09
N HIS A 422 -8.80 7.61 -19.19
CA HIS A 422 -9.37 7.32 -20.50
C HIS A 422 -9.11 5.87 -20.94
N THR A 423 -9.91 5.39 -21.89
CA THR A 423 -9.73 4.06 -22.49
C THR A 423 -8.49 3.94 -23.37
N SER A 424 -7.95 5.07 -23.85
CA SER A 424 -6.69 5.19 -24.59
C SER A 424 -5.96 6.45 -24.13
N TYR A 425 -4.82 6.78 -24.72
CA TYR A 425 -4.14 8.04 -24.42
C TYR A 425 -4.87 9.21 -25.07
N VAL A 426 -5.31 10.15 -24.24
CA VAL A 426 -6.00 11.39 -24.65
C VAL A 426 -5.28 12.57 -24.03
N PHE A 427 -4.66 13.42 -24.85
CA PHE A 427 -3.83 14.54 -24.41
C PHE A 427 -4.54 15.89 -24.41
N THR A 428 -5.84 15.90 -24.64
CA THR A 428 -6.68 17.12 -24.66
C THR A 428 -7.92 16.93 -23.82
N GLY A 429 -8.58 18.03 -23.46
CA GLY A 429 -9.81 17.98 -22.66
C GLY A 429 -9.58 18.03 -21.17
N LEU A 430 -10.57 17.58 -20.41
CA LEU A 430 -10.53 17.56 -18.94
C LEU A 430 -9.77 16.34 -18.47
N TYR A 431 -8.78 16.53 -17.58
CA TYR A 431 -7.92 15.48 -17.02
C TYR A 431 -7.23 14.61 -18.09
N PRO A 432 -6.39 15.20 -18.95
CA PRO A 432 -5.68 14.45 -20.00
C PRO A 432 -4.82 13.35 -19.41
N THR A 433 -4.45 12.36 -20.25
CA THR A 433 -3.46 11.35 -19.90
C THR A 433 -2.16 12.03 -19.46
N GLU A 434 -1.69 11.69 -18.27
CA GLU A 434 -0.51 12.29 -17.65
C GLU A 434 0.68 11.33 -17.71
N LEU A 435 1.78 11.78 -18.32
CA LEU A 435 2.99 11.00 -18.56
C LEU A 435 4.18 11.50 -17.73
N SER A 436 3.99 12.52 -16.89
CA SER A 436 5.06 13.09 -16.07
C SER A 436 5.31 12.29 -14.80
N LEU A 437 6.54 12.45 -14.26
CA LEU A 437 6.90 12.04 -12.91
C LEU A 437 7.18 13.27 -12.07
N GLU A 438 6.62 13.30 -10.86
CA GLU A 438 6.90 14.28 -9.82
C GLU A 438 7.47 13.60 -8.58
N ALA A 439 8.21 14.35 -7.77
CA ALA A 439 8.53 13.99 -6.40
C ALA A 439 7.81 14.94 -5.44
N TYR A 440 7.10 14.40 -4.46
CA TYR A 440 6.71 15.15 -3.28
C TYR A 440 7.82 15.02 -2.22
N ASN A 441 8.34 16.16 -1.78
CA ASN A 441 9.37 16.28 -0.75
C ASN A 441 8.67 16.57 0.58
N PRO A 442 8.55 15.59 1.52
CA PRO A 442 7.95 15.82 2.83
C PRO A 442 8.72 16.83 3.66
N TYR A 443 8.09 17.36 4.71
CA TYR A 443 8.62 18.42 5.58
C TYR A 443 10.05 18.17 6.08
N TYR A 444 10.44 16.92 6.33
CA TYR A 444 11.77 16.56 6.81
C TYR A 444 12.87 16.70 5.75
N LEU A 445 12.52 16.95 4.50
CA LEU A 445 13.45 17.28 3.40
C LEU A 445 13.57 18.79 3.16
N ASP A 446 12.95 19.62 4.01
CA ASP A 446 13.17 21.07 3.97
C ASP A 446 14.67 21.35 4.18
N PRO A 447 15.32 22.16 3.33
CA PRO A 447 16.76 22.47 3.40
C PRO A 447 17.24 22.96 4.77
N LYS A 448 16.37 23.57 5.58
CA LYS A 448 16.70 23.98 6.97
C LYS A 448 17.12 22.82 7.87
N PHE A 449 16.72 21.57 7.52
CA PHE A 449 17.06 20.37 8.30
C PHE A 449 18.31 19.65 7.81
N ASN A 450 18.94 20.08 6.70
CA ASN A 450 20.10 19.39 6.11
C ASN A 450 21.25 19.24 7.12
N SER A 451 21.49 20.23 7.97
CA SER A 451 22.57 20.19 8.98
C SER A 451 22.31 19.22 10.13
N ILE A 452 21.06 18.83 10.36
CA ILE A 452 20.66 17.91 11.44
C ILE A 452 20.10 16.59 10.90
N ARG A 453 20.20 16.37 9.58
CA ARG A 453 19.80 15.10 8.95
C ARG A 453 20.86 14.05 9.25
N PRO A 454 20.49 12.88 9.81
CA PRO A 454 21.45 11.81 10.02
C PRO A 454 21.94 11.22 8.68
N SER A 455 23.19 10.81 8.64
CA SER A 455 23.78 10.11 7.50
C SER A 455 24.35 8.78 7.95
N ILE A 456 23.88 7.67 7.37
CA ILE A 456 24.41 6.32 7.66
C ILE A 456 25.82 6.24 7.08
N VAL A 457 26.80 5.93 7.92
CA VAL A 457 28.20 5.77 7.55
C VAL A 457 28.52 4.33 7.23
N SER A 458 28.05 3.40 8.06
CA SER A 458 28.24 1.96 7.84
C SER A 458 27.22 1.12 8.62
N VAL A 459 27.00 -0.10 8.15
CA VAL A 459 26.21 -1.13 8.83
C VAL A 459 27.13 -2.32 9.13
N GLU A 460 27.28 -2.69 10.40
CA GLU A 460 28.25 -3.73 10.82
C GLU A 460 27.94 -5.12 10.23
N SER A 461 26.68 -5.43 9.97
CA SER A 461 26.28 -6.67 9.31
C SER A 461 26.55 -6.69 7.80
N GLY A 462 27.07 -5.59 7.21
CA GLY A 462 27.22 -5.42 5.77
C GLY A 462 25.88 -5.19 5.09
N SER A 463 25.66 -5.82 3.93
CA SER A 463 24.45 -5.68 3.12
C SER A 463 23.31 -6.65 3.52
N SER A 464 23.49 -7.48 4.54
CA SER A 464 22.49 -8.44 5.01
C SER A 464 22.42 -8.54 6.53
N VAL A 465 21.29 -8.99 7.05
CA VAL A 465 21.06 -9.24 8.48
C VAL A 465 20.23 -10.51 8.66
N LEU A 466 20.64 -11.33 9.63
CA LEU A 466 19.89 -12.52 10.03
C LEU A 466 18.77 -12.16 11.02
N TYR A 467 17.76 -13.00 11.09
CA TYR A 467 16.70 -12.85 12.09
C TYR A 467 17.27 -12.88 13.51
N GLY A 468 16.88 -11.89 14.31
CA GLY A 468 17.33 -11.74 15.69
C GLY A 468 18.80 -11.31 15.88
N GLN A 469 19.57 -11.15 14.80
CA GLN A 469 20.97 -10.72 14.87
C GLN A 469 21.09 -9.34 15.51
N ARG A 470 22.01 -9.17 16.45
CA ARG A 470 22.41 -7.87 16.96
C ARG A 470 23.48 -7.28 16.07
N PHE A 471 23.31 -6.03 15.65
CA PHE A 471 24.28 -5.33 14.80
C PHE A 471 24.29 -3.83 15.09
N GLY A 472 25.37 -3.15 14.70
CA GLY A 472 25.55 -1.72 14.84
C GLY A 472 25.32 -1.00 13.51
N ILE A 473 24.73 0.20 13.61
CA ILE A 473 24.57 1.16 12.51
C ILE A 473 25.34 2.41 12.94
N ALA A 474 26.47 2.68 12.28
CA ALA A 474 27.20 3.93 12.47
C ALA A 474 26.55 5.02 11.61
N PHE A 475 26.32 6.16 12.21
CA PHE A 475 25.75 7.32 11.53
C PHE A 475 26.38 8.62 12.03
N SER A 476 26.48 9.61 11.17
CA SER A 476 26.90 10.96 11.52
C SER A 476 25.72 11.88 11.74
N LEU A 477 25.85 12.78 12.70
CA LEU A 477 24.84 13.77 13.06
C LEU A 477 25.50 14.95 13.78
N SER A 478 25.22 16.18 13.35
CA SER A 478 25.82 17.39 13.95
C SER A 478 25.26 17.73 15.33
N LEU A 479 24.02 17.37 15.61
CA LEU A 479 23.36 17.63 16.90
C LEU A 479 22.51 16.42 17.33
N TYR A 480 23.01 15.65 18.29
CA TYR A 480 22.30 14.50 18.83
C TYR A 480 21.45 14.85 20.04
N LYS A 481 20.18 14.42 20.02
CA LYS A 481 19.25 14.46 21.16
C LYS A 481 19.05 13.06 21.70
N GLN A 482 19.33 12.84 22.97
CA GLN A 482 19.20 11.52 23.60
C GLN A 482 17.77 10.98 23.50
N GLY A 483 17.65 9.68 23.16
CA GLY A 483 16.37 8.96 23.05
C GLY A 483 15.57 9.29 21.80
N ALA A 484 16.05 10.17 20.92
CA ALA A 484 15.32 10.58 19.71
C ALA A 484 15.68 9.79 18.45
N ALA A 485 16.62 8.83 18.53
CA ALA A 485 17.06 8.04 17.39
C ALA A 485 16.45 6.62 17.40
N PHE A 486 16.02 6.16 16.23
CA PHE A 486 15.63 4.78 15.98
C PHE A 486 16.02 4.36 14.56
N ALA A 487 16.05 3.05 14.30
CA ALA A 487 16.23 2.50 12.97
C ALA A 487 14.95 1.79 12.50
N ALA A 488 14.65 1.92 11.22
CA ALA A 488 13.49 1.30 10.61
C ALA A 488 13.86 0.61 9.30
N LEU A 489 13.28 -0.57 9.06
CA LEU A 489 13.31 -1.29 7.79
C LEU A 489 12.00 -1.02 7.07
N MET A 490 12.08 -0.65 5.79
CA MET A 490 10.92 -0.37 4.95
C MET A 490 10.96 -1.23 3.68
N SER A 491 9.94 -2.09 3.51
CA SER A 491 9.77 -2.85 2.27
C SER A 491 9.17 -1.97 1.19
N PRO A 492 9.77 -1.90 -0.02
CA PRO A 492 9.20 -1.15 -1.13
C PRO A 492 7.94 -1.85 -1.65
N PRO A 493 6.81 -1.14 -1.77
CA PRO A 493 5.58 -1.73 -2.28
C PRO A 493 5.60 -1.93 -3.79
N PHE A 494 4.83 -2.90 -4.26
CA PHE A 494 4.28 -2.89 -5.60
C PHE A 494 2.99 -2.06 -5.57
N THR A 495 2.99 -0.90 -6.20
CA THR A 495 1.85 0.02 -6.13
C THR A 495 1.07 0.03 -7.44
N THR A 496 -0.23 -0.15 -7.32
CA THR A 496 -1.21 -0.02 -8.40
C THR A 496 -2.60 0.24 -7.79
N HIS A 497 -3.45 0.96 -8.49
CA HIS A 497 -4.86 1.15 -8.14
C HIS A 497 -5.08 1.46 -6.66
N SER A 498 -4.27 2.39 -6.12
CA SER A 498 -4.39 2.89 -4.74
C SER A 498 -4.01 1.90 -3.64
N PHE A 499 -3.33 0.82 -3.98
CA PHE A 499 -2.86 -0.16 -3.00
C PHE A 499 -1.38 -0.48 -3.19
N GLY A 500 -0.59 -0.19 -2.16
CA GLY A 500 0.82 -0.59 -2.06
C GLY A 500 0.93 -2.01 -1.50
N MET A 501 0.95 -3.01 -2.37
CA MET A 501 1.12 -4.42 -1.99
C MET A 501 2.48 -4.62 -1.35
N ASN A 502 2.55 -5.40 -0.27
CA ASN A 502 3.78 -5.68 0.49
C ASN A 502 4.39 -4.48 1.26
N GLN A 503 3.73 -3.32 1.26
CA GLN A 503 4.20 -2.18 2.02
C GLN A 503 4.28 -2.52 3.52
N ARG A 504 5.46 -2.31 4.12
CA ARG A 504 5.72 -2.68 5.51
C ARG A 504 6.81 -1.81 6.11
N MET A 505 6.64 -1.39 7.36
CA MET A 505 7.67 -0.75 8.16
C MET A 505 7.87 -1.52 9.46
N VAL A 506 9.13 -1.85 9.75
CA VAL A 506 9.54 -2.49 11.01
C VAL A 506 10.51 -1.56 11.72
N VAL A 507 10.10 -0.99 12.84
CA VAL A 507 10.99 -0.22 13.72
C VAL A 507 11.77 -1.21 14.56
N LEU A 508 13.08 -1.23 14.41
CA LEU A 508 13.97 -2.19 15.05
C LEU A 508 14.09 -1.93 16.55
N LYS A 509 14.21 -3.00 17.33
CA LYS A 509 14.48 -2.91 18.77
C LYS A 509 15.86 -2.33 18.99
N THR A 510 15.93 -1.15 19.61
CA THR A 510 17.17 -0.50 20.01
C THR A 510 17.70 -1.10 21.31
N ALA A 511 18.98 -1.51 21.31
CA ALA A 511 19.70 -1.93 22.51
C ALA A 511 20.35 -0.74 23.21
N SER A 512 21.09 0.09 22.45
CA SER A 512 21.76 1.28 22.97
C SER A 512 22.19 2.20 21.86
N VAL A 513 22.52 3.44 22.22
CA VAL A 513 23.23 4.39 21.35
C VAL A 513 24.56 4.73 22.04
N VAL A 514 25.65 4.67 21.27
CA VAL A 514 27.00 4.97 21.75
C VAL A 514 27.58 6.08 20.89
N GLN A 515 28.13 7.10 21.52
CA GLN A 515 28.87 8.15 20.83
C GLN A 515 30.29 7.63 20.51
N LEU A 516 30.71 7.69 19.25
CA LEU A 516 32.02 7.26 18.77
C LEU A 516 32.99 8.44 18.69
N THR A 517 32.54 9.52 18.09
CA THR A 517 33.28 10.80 17.95
C THR A 517 32.35 11.98 18.28
N MET A 518 32.81 13.21 18.10
CA MET A 518 31.99 14.41 18.33
C MET A 518 30.70 14.42 17.49
N PHE A 519 30.73 13.84 16.29
CA PHE A 519 29.60 13.85 15.35
C PHE A 519 29.19 12.47 14.86
N GLU A 520 29.82 11.39 15.35
CA GLU A 520 29.48 10.03 14.97
C GLU A 520 28.93 9.25 16.15
N TYR A 521 27.88 8.49 15.86
CA TYR A 521 27.14 7.68 16.81
C TYR A 521 26.94 6.27 16.24
N LYS A 522 26.85 5.28 17.13
CA LYS A 522 26.49 3.92 16.79
C LYS A 522 25.17 3.56 17.44
N LEU A 523 24.17 3.23 16.65
CA LEU A 523 22.90 2.68 17.09
C LEU A 523 23.02 1.16 17.08
N LEU A 524 22.97 0.52 18.24
CA LEU A 524 22.95 -0.94 18.37
C LEU A 524 21.49 -1.41 18.35
N VAL A 525 21.15 -2.28 17.40
CA VAL A 525 19.79 -2.78 17.18
C VAL A 525 19.76 -4.30 17.04
N TYR A 526 18.56 -4.85 17.10
CA TYR A 526 18.30 -6.24 16.76
C TYR A 526 17.53 -6.30 15.45
N GLY A 527 17.92 -7.22 14.57
CA GLY A 527 17.17 -7.57 13.36
C GLY A 527 15.75 -8.06 13.69
N PRO A 528 14.86 -8.13 12.68
CA PRO A 528 13.52 -8.67 12.85
C PRO A 528 13.57 -10.06 13.49
N THR A 529 12.54 -10.43 14.26
CA THR A 529 12.55 -11.70 15.02
C THR A 529 12.38 -12.93 14.14
N ASN A 530 11.66 -12.80 13.02
CA ASN A 530 11.37 -13.88 12.08
C ASN A 530 10.70 -13.34 10.81
N GLY A 531 10.43 -14.22 9.85
CA GLY A 531 9.78 -13.89 8.57
C GLY A 531 8.34 -13.41 8.68
N ASN A 532 7.62 -13.67 9.79
CA ASN A 532 6.28 -13.11 9.97
C ASN A 532 6.33 -11.60 10.20
N VAL A 533 7.36 -11.13 10.91
CA VAL A 533 7.58 -9.69 11.18
C VAL A 533 8.13 -8.99 9.95
N ALA A 534 9.12 -9.62 9.31
CA ALA A 534 9.73 -9.14 8.06
C ALA A 534 10.01 -10.34 7.16
N PRO A 535 9.21 -10.60 6.12
CA PRO A 535 9.52 -11.62 5.13
C PRO A 535 10.95 -11.49 4.58
N PRO A 536 11.59 -12.60 4.16
CA PRO A 536 12.94 -12.52 3.61
C PRO A 536 12.94 -11.67 2.33
N GLY A 537 13.97 -10.85 2.16
CA GLY A 537 14.09 -9.96 1.00
C GLY A 537 14.78 -8.64 1.32
N TYR A 538 14.67 -7.67 0.41
CA TYR A 538 15.33 -6.38 0.51
C TYR A 538 14.45 -5.31 1.15
N TYR A 539 15.07 -4.54 2.03
CA TYR A 539 14.47 -3.42 2.75
C TYR A 539 15.36 -2.19 2.66
N MET A 540 14.76 -1.02 2.62
CA MET A 540 15.46 0.25 2.87
C MET A 540 15.62 0.43 4.38
N LEU A 541 16.85 0.52 4.88
CA LEU A 541 17.18 0.83 6.27
C LEU A 541 17.33 2.34 6.41
N PHE A 542 16.54 2.93 7.30
CA PHE A 542 16.66 4.33 7.68
C PHE A 542 17.08 4.47 9.14
N VAL A 543 17.92 5.46 9.42
CA VAL A 543 18.10 6.00 10.78
C VAL A 543 17.30 7.28 10.86
N VAL A 544 16.40 7.36 11.83
CA VAL A 544 15.56 8.54 12.06
C VAL A 544 15.96 9.18 13.38
N HIS A 545 16.22 10.48 13.37
CA HIS A 545 16.51 11.25 14.58
C HIS A 545 15.61 12.48 14.65
N SER A 546 14.86 12.61 15.75
CA SER A 546 13.93 13.75 15.98
C SER A 546 12.96 13.98 14.80
N GLY A 547 12.47 12.91 14.16
CA GLY A 547 11.55 12.98 13.03
C GLY A 547 12.22 13.29 11.68
N ILE A 548 13.57 13.34 11.61
CA ILE A 548 14.32 13.54 10.38
C ILE A 548 15.00 12.22 9.98
N PRO A 549 14.66 11.60 8.84
CA PRO A 549 15.27 10.37 8.38
C PRO A 549 16.58 10.62 7.61
N SER A 550 17.48 9.66 7.66
CA SER A 550 18.64 9.55 6.76
C SER A 550 18.20 9.29 5.32
N HIS A 551 19.15 9.19 4.39
CA HIS A 551 18.96 8.38 3.18
C HIS A 551 18.82 6.90 3.58
N GLY A 552 17.95 6.17 2.89
CA GLY A 552 17.80 4.74 3.05
C GLY A 552 18.95 4.00 2.38
N VAL A 553 19.48 2.97 3.05
CA VAL A 553 20.44 2.04 2.47
C VAL A 553 19.82 0.65 2.36
N TRP A 554 20.13 -0.08 1.29
CA TRP A 554 19.56 -1.40 1.09
C TRP A 554 20.17 -2.44 2.04
N LEU A 555 19.32 -3.22 2.68
CA LEU A 555 19.67 -4.30 3.59
C LEU A 555 18.80 -5.53 3.28
N LYS A 556 19.44 -6.67 3.04
CA LYS A 556 18.73 -7.95 2.83
C LYS A 556 18.47 -8.61 4.19
N VAL A 557 17.21 -8.95 4.46
CA VAL A 557 16.80 -9.76 5.64
C VAL A 557 16.75 -11.24 5.23
N THR A 558 17.46 -12.12 5.95
CA THR A 558 17.60 -13.54 5.62
C THR A 558 17.47 -14.44 6.84
#